data_051055cc5590c004942471cac3f03d54
#
_entry.id   051055cc5590c004942471cac3f03d54
#
_cell.length_a   1.000
_cell.length_b   1.000
_cell.length_c   1.000
_cell.angle_alpha   90.00
_cell.angle_beta   90.00
_cell.angle_gamma   90.00
#
_symmetry.space_group_name_H-M   'P 1'
#
loop_
_entity.id
_entity.type
_entity.pdbx_description
1 polymer ?
#
loop_
_entity_poly.entity_id
_entity_poly.type
_entity_poly.pdbx_seq_one_letter_code
_entity_poly.pdbx_strand_id
1 'polypeptide(L)'
;MGGFIFRGFEMDISGIMGFALMICMTLLVYKIKVSLGILFMTLPVIAGFLSGFSMAEMSLYILKGIENVIPVALMFATAILFFGILNETGTFTAIITKIAGRFHLTRKNIFLMTVFVSAIAHLSGSGAVSYLIVITTCKSIYNENKIPLTNLMCLSSLTFGVMNMLPWAGPCGRLAGVLNTDPVSIWRLCIPSQIFGILMVCVIACILSNYQKLSDIDSLSENNCKQCIARNKPTLIQQSRKKRCLS
;
A
#
# COMPACT_ATOMS: atom_id res chain seq x y z
N MET A 1 4.24 -13.13 -34.40
CA MET A 1 4.92 -13.08 -33.12
C MET A 1 6.34 -12.57 -33.37
N GLY A 2 6.74 -11.45 -32.84
CA GLY A 2 8.09 -10.92 -32.99
C GLY A 2 8.11 -9.53 -33.63
N GLY A 3 8.21 -8.48 -32.82
CA GLY A 3 8.42 -7.14 -33.35
C GLY A 3 7.94 -6.00 -32.45
N PHE A 4 7.93 -6.22 -31.14
CA PHE A 4 7.81 -5.10 -30.18
C PHE A 4 9.22 -4.77 -29.66
N ILE A 5 10.13 -4.54 -30.61
CA ILE A 5 11.47 -4.04 -30.30
C ILE A 5 11.38 -2.52 -30.36
N PHE A 6 11.69 -1.89 -29.26
CA PHE A 6 12.18 -0.52 -29.06
C PHE A 6 12.29 0.27 -30.38
N ARG A 7 11.20 0.86 -30.83
CA ARG A 7 11.26 1.99 -31.73
C ARG A 7 11.81 3.13 -30.89
N GLY A 8 12.98 3.62 -31.28
CA GLY A 8 13.73 4.63 -30.54
C GLY A 8 12.81 5.73 -30.04
N PHE A 9 13.04 6.14 -28.82
CA PHE A 9 12.32 7.19 -28.11
C PHE A 9 12.49 8.53 -28.87
N GLU A 10 11.82 8.65 -30.01
CA GLU A 10 11.55 9.97 -30.60
C GLU A 10 10.51 10.59 -29.67
N MET A 11 11.00 11.44 -28.78
CA MET A 11 10.15 12.28 -27.94
C MET A 11 9.43 13.26 -28.86
N ASP A 12 8.28 12.85 -29.37
CA ASP A 12 7.35 13.76 -30.03
C ASP A 12 7.04 14.91 -29.06
N ILE A 13 6.91 16.12 -29.61
CA ILE A 13 6.53 17.34 -28.87
C ILE A 13 5.35 17.06 -27.95
N SER A 14 4.41 16.21 -28.38
CA SER A 14 3.27 15.72 -27.60
C SER A 14 3.67 14.96 -26.32
N GLY A 15 4.73 14.15 -26.39
CA GLY A 15 5.25 13.41 -25.24
C GLY A 15 5.88 14.35 -24.19
N ILE A 16 6.68 15.32 -24.66
CA ILE A 16 7.29 16.34 -23.78
C ILE A 16 6.20 17.17 -23.09
N MET A 17 5.15 17.56 -23.82
CA MET A 17 4.02 18.27 -23.24
C MET A 17 3.26 17.45 -22.21
N GLY A 18 3.07 16.14 -22.43
CA GLY A 18 2.46 15.24 -21.46
C GLY A 18 3.26 15.16 -20.16
N PHE A 19 4.58 15.04 -20.25
CA PHE A 19 5.46 15.07 -19.07
C PHE A 19 5.45 16.42 -18.35
N ALA A 20 5.51 17.53 -19.07
CA ALA A 20 5.42 18.87 -18.51
C ALA A 20 4.09 19.09 -17.77
N LEU A 21 2.99 18.61 -18.35
CA LEU A 21 1.66 18.67 -17.76
C LEU A 21 1.58 17.84 -16.46
N MET A 22 2.18 16.65 -16.44
CA MET A 22 2.24 15.80 -15.25
C MET A 22 3.05 16.45 -14.12
N ILE A 23 4.20 17.05 -14.43
CA ILE A 23 5.02 17.78 -13.46
C ILE A 23 4.26 19.01 -12.94
N CYS A 24 3.64 19.78 -13.83
CA CYS A 24 2.85 20.95 -13.49
C CYS A 24 1.68 20.59 -12.58
N MET A 25 0.93 19.52 -12.88
CA MET A 25 -0.12 18.99 -12.01
C MET A 25 0.39 18.66 -10.62
N THR A 26 1.49 17.93 -10.52
CA THR A 26 2.07 17.52 -9.23
C THR A 26 2.48 18.73 -8.39
N LEU A 27 3.11 19.74 -9.01
CA LEU A 27 3.51 20.96 -8.34
C LEU A 27 2.31 21.82 -7.91
N LEU A 28 1.25 21.89 -8.72
CA LEU A 28 0.04 22.63 -8.40
C LEU A 28 -0.73 22.01 -7.23
N VAL A 29 -0.87 20.69 -7.21
CA VAL A 29 -1.47 19.96 -6.08
C VAL A 29 -0.72 20.23 -4.80
N TYR A 30 0.61 20.22 -4.85
CA TYR A 30 1.45 20.45 -3.67
C TYR A 30 1.36 21.89 -3.15
N LYS A 31 1.35 22.89 -4.05
CA LYS A 31 1.37 24.32 -3.66
C LYS A 31 0.01 24.91 -3.36
N ILE A 32 -1.02 24.62 -4.15
CA ILE A 32 -2.27 25.41 -4.18
C ILE A 32 -3.41 24.73 -3.42
N LYS A 33 -3.28 23.46 -3.00
CA LYS A 33 -4.33 22.69 -2.30
C LYS A 33 -5.70 22.70 -3.01
N VAL A 34 -5.72 22.83 -4.33
CA VAL A 34 -6.94 22.77 -5.15
C VAL A 34 -7.44 21.33 -5.25
N SER A 35 -8.74 21.16 -5.37
CA SER A 35 -9.35 19.84 -5.61
C SER A 35 -8.73 19.19 -6.86
N LEU A 36 -8.25 17.95 -6.70
CA LEU A 36 -7.69 17.14 -7.79
C LEU A 36 -8.63 17.05 -8.99
N GLY A 37 -9.95 16.92 -8.75
CA GLY A 37 -10.94 16.83 -9.82
C GLY A 37 -10.96 18.06 -10.72
N ILE A 38 -10.91 19.25 -10.13
CA ILE A 38 -10.89 20.51 -10.89
C ILE A 38 -9.59 20.60 -11.73
N LEU A 39 -8.46 20.24 -11.13
CA LEU A 39 -7.17 20.27 -11.80
C LEU A 39 -7.12 19.32 -13.00
N PHE A 40 -7.63 18.09 -12.82
CA PHE A 40 -7.69 17.10 -13.92
C PHE A 40 -8.63 17.49 -15.05
N MET A 41 -9.66 18.31 -14.77
CA MET A 41 -10.55 18.83 -15.81
C MET A 41 -9.98 20.03 -16.52
N THR A 42 -9.41 20.99 -15.79
CA THR A 42 -9.02 22.30 -16.35
C THR A 42 -7.65 22.29 -17.04
N LEU A 43 -6.65 21.62 -16.45
CA LEU A 43 -5.28 21.70 -16.92
C LEU A 43 -5.08 21.06 -18.31
N PRO A 44 -5.65 19.88 -18.64
CA PRO A 44 -5.56 19.32 -19.99
C PRO A 44 -6.25 20.18 -21.05
N VAL A 45 -7.35 20.83 -20.69
CA VAL A 45 -8.06 21.74 -21.60
C VAL A 45 -7.21 22.98 -21.92
N ILE A 46 -6.61 23.60 -20.91
CA ILE A 46 -5.70 24.73 -21.08
C ILE A 46 -4.49 24.31 -21.93
N ALA A 47 -3.90 23.14 -21.65
CA ALA A 47 -2.77 22.60 -22.41
C ALA A 47 -3.15 22.36 -23.88
N GLY A 48 -4.36 21.86 -24.15
CA GLY A 48 -4.87 21.67 -25.49
C GLY A 48 -4.98 22.98 -26.28
N PHE A 49 -5.49 24.04 -25.65
CA PHE A 49 -5.55 25.37 -26.27
C PHE A 49 -4.15 25.93 -26.53
N LEU A 50 -3.22 25.79 -25.62
CA LEU A 50 -1.83 26.24 -25.80
C LEU A 50 -1.12 25.45 -26.88
N SER A 51 -1.56 24.22 -27.17
CA SER A 51 -1.05 23.41 -28.31
C SER A 51 -1.66 23.78 -29.64
N GLY A 52 -2.61 24.73 -29.69
CA GLY A 52 -3.23 25.21 -30.93
C GLY A 52 -4.42 24.38 -31.41
N PHE A 53 -4.97 23.46 -30.57
CA PHE A 53 -6.17 22.72 -30.94
C PHE A 53 -7.41 23.62 -30.98
N SER A 54 -8.24 23.43 -31.99
CA SER A 54 -9.52 24.13 -32.11
C SER A 54 -10.54 23.59 -31.12
N MET A 55 -11.58 24.40 -30.81
CA MET A 55 -12.69 23.99 -29.96
C MET A 55 -13.38 22.70 -30.43
N ALA A 56 -13.52 22.55 -31.76
CA ALA A 56 -14.16 21.36 -32.35
C ALA A 56 -13.30 20.10 -32.16
N GLU A 57 -11.99 20.19 -32.32
CA GLU A 57 -11.07 19.08 -32.05
C GLU A 57 -11.04 18.70 -30.56
N MET A 58 -11.02 19.69 -29.69
CA MET A 58 -11.06 19.48 -28.24
C MET A 58 -12.33 18.74 -27.81
N SER A 59 -13.50 19.15 -28.35
CA SER A 59 -14.75 18.47 -28.04
C SER A 59 -14.74 17.01 -28.50
N LEU A 60 -14.16 16.74 -29.67
CA LEU A 60 -14.03 15.38 -30.20
C LEU A 60 -13.10 14.51 -29.32
N TYR A 61 -11.97 15.05 -28.88
CA TYR A 61 -11.06 14.33 -27.98
C TYR A 61 -11.70 14.04 -26.62
N ILE A 62 -12.45 14.99 -26.06
CA ILE A 62 -13.18 14.80 -24.81
C ILE A 62 -14.21 13.69 -24.96
N LEU A 63 -15.03 13.70 -26.03
CA LEU A 63 -16.03 12.67 -26.28
C LEU A 63 -15.39 11.29 -26.42
N LYS A 64 -14.34 11.14 -27.22
CA LYS A 64 -13.61 9.88 -27.34
C LYS A 64 -13.00 9.42 -26.03
N GLY A 65 -12.47 10.35 -25.24
CA GLY A 65 -11.95 10.04 -23.90
C GLY A 65 -13.03 9.51 -22.97
N ILE A 66 -14.23 10.09 -22.99
CA ILE A 66 -15.37 9.63 -22.20
C ILE A 66 -15.82 8.23 -22.68
N GLU A 67 -15.96 8.00 -23.98
CA GLU A 67 -16.32 6.69 -24.53
C GLU A 67 -15.37 5.58 -24.09
N ASN A 68 -14.07 5.85 -24.10
CA ASN A 68 -13.05 4.87 -23.68
C ASN A 68 -13.07 4.57 -22.19
N VAL A 69 -13.50 5.51 -21.37
CA VAL A 69 -13.51 5.35 -19.89
C VAL A 69 -14.81 4.80 -19.36
N ILE A 70 -15.93 4.92 -20.07
CA ILE A 70 -17.26 4.44 -19.63
C ILE A 70 -17.23 2.96 -19.19
N PRO A 71 -16.70 1.99 -19.95
CA PRO A 71 -16.69 0.58 -19.53
C PRO A 71 -15.93 0.37 -18.22
N VAL A 72 -14.80 1.07 -18.06
CA VAL A 72 -13.97 1.01 -16.85
C VAL A 72 -14.69 1.66 -15.67
N ALA A 73 -15.37 2.77 -15.88
CA ALA A 73 -16.15 3.45 -14.84
C ALA A 73 -17.32 2.59 -14.36
N LEU A 74 -18.03 1.91 -15.26
CA LEU A 74 -19.09 0.96 -14.92
C LEU A 74 -18.54 -0.23 -14.13
N MET A 75 -17.40 -0.78 -14.54
CA MET A 75 -16.74 -1.85 -13.78
C MET A 75 -16.38 -1.40 -12.36
N PHE A 76 -15.84 -0.21 -12.19
CA PHE A 76 -15.54 0.34 -10.86
C PHE A 76 -16.80 0.56 -10.03
N ALA A 77 -17.84 1.13 -10.62
CA ALA A 77 -19.11 1.35 -9.92
C ALA A 77 -19.72 0.03 -9.40
N THR A 78 -19.76 -1.00 -10.25
CA THR A 78 -20.26 -2.32 -9.85
C THR A 78 -19.37 -3.00 -8.81
N ALA A 79 -18.06 -2.91 -8.94
CA ALA A 79 -17.14 -3.44 -7.96
C ALA A 79 -17.28 -2.74 -6.58
N ILE A 80 -17.37 -1.41 -6.57
CA ILE A 80 -17.54 -0.63 -5.33
C ILE A 80 -18.85 -1.00 -4.64
N LEU A 81 -19.95 -1.12 -5.40
CA LEU A 81 -21.25 -1.54 -4.85
C LEU A 81 -21.19 -2.96 -4.28
N PHE A 82 -20.65 -3.91 -5.03
CA PHE A 82 -20.52 -5.30 -4.60
C PHE A 82 -19.70 -5.44 -3.32
N PHE A 83 -18.49 -4.86 -3.30
CA PHE A 83 -17.63 -4.91 -2.13
C PHE A 83 -18.13 -4.05 -0.97
N GLY A 84 -18.86 -2.96 -1.26
CA GLY A 84 -19.56 -2.15 -0.27
C GLY A 84 -20.58 -2.97 0.49
N ILE A 85 -21.46 -3.69 -0.22
CA ILE A 85 -22.46 -4.58 0.37
C ILE A 85 -21.78 -5.69 1.21
N LEU A 86 -20.73 -6.32 0.70
CA LEU A 86 -19.98 -7.33 1.44
C LEU A 86 -19.35 -6.79 2.73
N ASN A 87 -18.95 -5.52 2.73
CA ASN A 87 -18.40 -4.87 3.91
C ASN A 87 -19.50 -4.53 4.94
N GLU A 88 -20.62 -3.98 4.49
CA GLU A 88 -21.76 -3.64 5.36
C GLU A 88 -22.40 -4.87 5.98
N THR A 89 -22.50 -5.98 5.26
CA THR A 89 -23.01 -7.25 5.78
C THR A 89 -22.06 -7.93 6.79
N GLY A 90 -20.86 -7.38 6.99
CA GLY A 90 -19.85 -7.96 7.87
C GLY A 90 -19.21 -9.25 7.34
N THR A 91 -19.51 -9.63 6.09
CA THR A 91 -18.99 -10.86 5.47
C THR A 91 -17.48 -10.88 5.42
N PHE A 92 -16.85 -9.76 5.07
CA PHE A 92 -15.39 -9.62 5.09
C PHE A 92 -14.82 -9.85 6.49
N THR A 93 -15.41 -9.25 7.50
CA THR A 93 -14.99 -9.40 8.89
C THR A 93 -15.12 -10.84 9.34
N ALA A 94 -16.22 -11.52 8.99
CA ALA A 94 -16.46 -12.92 9.33
C ALA A 94 -15.43 -13.86 8.66
N ILE A 95 -15.10 -13.64 7.39
CA ILE A 95 -14.08 -14.41 6.67
C ILE A 95 -12.70 -14.19 7.31
N ILE A 96 -12.35 -12.95 7.57
CA ILE A 96 -11.05 -12.57 8.12
C ILE A 96 -10.86 -13.11 9.52
N THR A 97 -11.88 -13.00 10.40
CA THR A 97 -11.80 -13.54 11.77
C THR A 97 -11.71 -15.06 11.78
N LYS A 98 -12.41 -15.75 10.88
CA LYS A 98 -12.30 -17.21 10.72
C LYS A 98 -10.91 -17.63 10.27
N ILE A 99 -10.30 -16.89 9.37
CA ILE A 99 -8.93 -17.14 8.89
C ILE A 99 -7.94 -16.82 9.99
N ALA A 100 -8.05 -15.67 10.65
CA ALA A 100 -7.18 -15.28 11.76
C ALA A 100 -7.20 -16.29 12.90
N GLY A 101 -8.38 -16.84 13.24
CA GLY A 101 -8.53 -17.85 14.29
C GLY A 101 -7.91 -19.22 13.95
N ARG A 102 -7.53 -19.46 12.70
CA ARG A 102 -6.90 -20.72 12.27
C ARG A 102 -5.38 -20.72 12.39
N PHE A 103 -4.77 -19.55 12.57
CA PHE A 103 -3.33 -19.43 12.74
C PHE A 103 -2.95 -19.60 14.21
N HIS A 104 -2.06 -20.54 14.51
CA HIS A 104 -1.42 -20.60 15.82
C HIS A 104 -0.66 -19.30 16.10
N LEU A 105 -0.75 -18.77 17.33
CA LEU A 105 -0.18 -17.47 17.74
C LEU A 105 1.36 -17.47 17.83
N THR A 106 2.03 -18.06 16.84
CA THR A 106 3.48 -17.90 16.67
C THR A 106 3.76 -16.60 15.93
N ARG A 107 4.82 -15.87 16.27
CA ARG A 107 5.15 -14.59 15.60
C ARG A 107 5.17 -14.70 14.08
N LYS A 108 5.80 -15.73 13.52
CA LYS A 108 5.80 -15.97 12.07
C LYS A 108 4.39 -16.06 11.51
N ASN A 109 3.53 -16.77 12.18
CA ASN A 109 2.15 -16.96 11.75
C ASN A 109 1.34 -15.67 11.83
N ILE A 110 1.59 -14.81 12.83
CA ILE A 110 0.96 -13.48 12.92
C ILE A 110 1.34 -12.61 11.73
N PHE A 111 2.62 -12.60 11.34
CA PHE A 111 3.09 -11.83 10.18
C PHE A 111 2.50 -12.37 8.88
N LEU A 112 2.52 -13.68 8.66
CA LEU A 112 1.89 -14.31 7.49
C LEU A 112 0.38 -14.09 7.47
N MET A 113 -0.30 -14.25 8.61
CA MET A 113 -1.72 -13.93 8.76
C MET A 113 -2.01 -12.49 8.32
N THR A 114 -1.16 -11.54 8.71
CA THR A 114 -1.32 -10.14 8.29
C THR A 114 -1.28 -10.00 6.77
N VAL A 115 -0.38 -10.69 6.08
CA VAL A 115 -0.32 -10.68 4.61
C VAL A 115 -1.61 -11.22 4.00
N PHE A 116 -2.10 -12.37 4.48
CA PHE A 116 -3.35 -12.97 3.96
C PHE A 116 -4.58 -12.11 4.26
N VAL A 117 -4.69 -11.60 5.48
CA VAL A 117 -5.78 -10.69 5.88
C VAL A 117 -5.76 -9.42 5.02
N SER A 118 -4.58 -8.85 4.81
CA SER A 118 -4.41 -7.67 3.97
C SER A 118 -4.78 -7.93 2.50
N ALA A 119 -4.38 -9.08 1.96
CA ALA A 119 -4.73 -9.46 0.59
C ALA A 119 -6.25 -9.57 0.40
N ILE A 120 -6.93 -10.22 1.34
CA ILE A 120 -8.40 -10.37 1.30
C ILE A 120 -9.09 -9.03 1.50
N ALA A 121 -8.65 -8.22 2.47
CA ALA A 121 -9.23 -6.90 2.72
C ALA A 121 -9.10 -5.99 1.49
N HIS A 122 -8.00 -6.12 0.73
CA HIS A 122 -7.74 -5.28 -0.45
C HIS A 122 -8.49 -5.74 -1.71
N LEU A 123 -9.21 -6.86 -1.68
CA LEU A 123 -10.11 -7.24 -2.78
C LEU A 123 -11.16 -6.18 -3.07
N SER A 124 -11.52 -5.35 -2.07
CA SER A 124 -12.41 -4.20 -2.28
C SER A 124 -11.86 -3.13 -3.24
N GLY A 125 -10.56 -3.14 -3.55
CA GLY A 125 -9.90 -2.12 -4.37
C GLY A 125 -9.77 -0.75 -3.68
N SER A 126 -10.28 -0.59 -2.46
CA SER A 126 -10.23 0.65 -1.69
C SER A 126 -9.15 0.60 -0.62
N GLY A 127 -8.08 1.39 -0.78
CA GLY A 127 -6.99 1.43 0.20
C GLY A 127 -7.44 1.83 1.60
N ALA A 128 -8.26 2.87 1.72
CA ALA A 128 -8.73 3.37 3.02
C ALA A 128 -9.55 2.33 3.79
N VAL A 129 -10.51 1.70 3.12
CA VAL A 129 -11.35 0.63 3.72
C VAL A 129 -10.50 -0.58 4.10
N SER A 130 -9.57 -0.98 3.23
CA SER A 130 -8.66 -2.10 3.49
C SER A 130 -7.80 -1.87 4.73
N TYR A 131 -7.23 -0.68 4.89
CA TYR A 131 -6.48 -0.32 6.11
C TYR A 131 -7.35 -0.36 7.36
N LEU A 132 -8.56 0.18 7.29
CA LEU A 132 -9.48 0.16 8.42
C LEU A 132 -9.76 -1.28 8.87
N ILE A 133 -10.09 -2.17 7.93
CA ILE A 133 -10.36 -3.58 8.22
C ILE A 133 -9.14 -4.27 8.84
N VAL A 134 -7.95 -4.10 8.26
CA VAL A 134 -6.73 -4.75 8.73
C VAL A 134 -6.33 -4.24 10.11
N ILE A 135 -6.40 -2.93 10.35
CA ILE A 135 -6.06 -2.34 11.65
C ILE A 135 -7.03 -2.83 12.73
N THR A 136 -8.34 -2.75 12.49
CA THR A 136 -9.34 -3.17 13.49
C THR A 136 -9.23 -4.66 13.83
N THR A 137 -8.87 -5.50 12.86
CA THR A 137 -8.75 -6.96 13.08
C THR A 137 -7.44 -7.36 13.72
N CYS A 138 -6.31 -6.79 13.26
CA CYS A 138 -4.98 -7.27 13.66
C CYS A 138 -4.37 -6.51 14.84
N LYS A 139 -4.83 -5.29 15.15
CA LYS A 139 -4.24 -4.43 16.19
C LYS A 139 -4.21 -5.11 17.57
N SER A 140 -5.28 -5.79 17.97
CA SER A 140 -5.35 -6.49 19.26
C SER A 140 -4.26 -7.55 19.35
N ILE A 141 -4.17 -8.40 18.32
CA ILE A 141 -3.19 -9.50 18.24
C ILE A 141 -1.75 -8.99 18.31
N TYR A 142 -1.46 -7.86 17.63
CA TYR A 142 -0.14 -7.24 17.66
C TYR A 142 0.20 -6.68 19.06
N ASN A 143 -0.76 -6.03 19.72
CA ASN A 143 -0.58 -5.48 21.05
C ASN A 143 -0.37 -6.59 22.10
N GLU A 144 -1.16 -7.65 22.04
CA GLU A 144 -1.06 -8.80 22.96
C GLU A 144 0.29 -9.51 22.84
N ASN A 145 0.84 -9.59 21.63
CA ASN A 145 2.13 -10.21 21.35
C ASN A 145 3.31 -9.23 21.42
N LYS A 146 3.08 -7.97 21.84
CA LYS A 146 4.10 -6.91 21.95
C LYS A 146 4.86 -6.66 20.65
N ILE A 147 4.16 -6.76 19.50
CA ILE A 147 4.73 -6.51 18.19
C ILE A 147 4.43 -5.05 17.80
N PRO A 148 5.41 -4.26 17.33
CA PRO A 148 5.19 -2.90 16.91
C PRO A 148 4.17 -2.80 15.77
N LEU A 149 3.22 -1.87 15.86
CA LEU A 149 2.21 -1.63 14.83
C LEU A 149 2.82 -1.15 13.50
N THR A 150 4.04 -0.65 13.52
CA THR A 150 4.79 -0.29 12.31
C THR A 150 4.95 -1.50 11.38
N ASN A 151 5.15 -2.71 11.93
CA ASN A 151 5.26 -3.93 11.13
C ASN A 151 3.93 -4.30 10.48
N LEU A 152 2.81 -4.11 11.19
CA LEU A 152 1.47 -4.28 10.64
C LEU A 152 1.27 -3.37 9.44
N MET A 153 1.60 -2.07 9.59
CA MET A 153 1.48 -1.10 8.51
C MET A 153 2.39 -1.41 7.33
N CYS A 154 3.64 -1.79 7.60
CA CYS A 154 4.61 -2.14 6.56
C CYS A 154 4.11 -3.32 5.70
N LEU A 155 3.73 -4.44 6.34
CA LEU A 155 3.27 -5.63 5.63
C LEU A 155 1.95 -5.38 4.89
N SER A 156 1.03 -4.63 5.49
CA SER A 156 -0.23 -4.27 4.83
C SER A 156 0.02 -3.40 3.60
N SER A 157 0.89 -2.40 3.69
CA SER A 157 1.23 -1.52 2.57
C SER A 157 1.86 -2.28 1.41
N LEU A 158 2.81 -3.19 1.71
CA LEU A 158 3.45 -4.03 0.69
C LEU A 158 2.42 -4.94 0.01
N THR A 159 1.54 -5.57 0.79
CA THR A 159 0.48 -6.43 0.27
C THR A 159 -0.49 -5.64 -0.61
N PHE A 160 -0.91 -4.45 -0.18
CA PHE A 160 -1.82 -3.60 -0.95
C PHE A 160 -1.18 -3.14 -2.25
N GLY A 161 0.12 -2.83 -2.25
CA GLY A 161 0.87 -2.50 -3.46
C GLY A 161 0.77 -3.59 -4.51
N VAL A 162 0.95 -4.85 -4.11
CA VAL A 162 0.82 -6.01 -5.01
C VAL A 162 -0.63 -6.24 -5.44
N MET A 163 -1.59 -6.10 -4.51
CA MET A 163 -3.01 -6.30 -4.80
C MET A 163 -3.62 -5.19 -5.66
N ASN A 164 -2.97 -4.04 -5.80
CA ASN A 164 -3.39 -2.97 -6.72
C ASN A 164 -3.34 -3.36 -8.20
N MET A 165 -2.82 -4.54 -8.54
CA MET A 165 -2.85 -5.08 -9.91
C MET A 165 -4.19 -5.75 -10.29
N LEU A 166 -5.20 -5.77 -9.41
CA LEU A 166 -6.51 -6.33 -9.72
C LEU A 166 -7.22 -5.53 -10.82
N PRO A 167 -8.05 -6.19 -11.66
CA PRO A 167 -8.68 -5.53 -12.81
C PRO A 167 -9.60 -4.37 -12.40
N TRP A 168 -10.26 -4.46 -11.26
CA TRP A 168 -11.08 -3.38 -10.68
C TRP A 168 -10.30 -2.44 -9.76
N ALA A 169 -8.98 -2.55 -9.68
CA ALA A 169 -8.16 -1.59 -8.97
C ALA A 169 -7.81 -0.38 -9.85
N GLY A 170 -7.62 0.77 -9.22
CA GLY A 170 -7.41 2.03 -9.90
C GLY A 170 -6.30 2.06 -10.97
N PRO A 171 -5.11 1.51 -10.71
CA PRO A 171 -4.02 1.49 -11.70
C PRO A 171 -4.36 0.68 -12.95
N CYS A 172 -4.90 -0.53 -12.79
CA CYS A 172 -5.25 -1.41 -13.90
C CYS A 172 -6.34 -0.81 -14.79
N GLY A 173 -7.40 -0.26 -14.17
CA GLY A 173 -8.48 0.39 -14.91
C GLY A 173 -8.02 1.65 -15.68
N ARG A 174 -7.13 2.46 -15.08
CA ARG A 174 -6.58 3.63 -15.79
C ARG A 174 -5.74 3.23 -16.99
N LEU A 175 -4.90 2.19 -16.84
CA LEU A 175 -4.12 1.67 -17.95
C LEU A 175 -5.01 1.12 -19.07
N ALA A 176 -6.08 0.42 -18.70
CA ALA A 176 -7.07 -0.10 -19.66
C ALA A 176 -7.74 1.03 -20.46
N GLY A 177 -8.14 2.11 -19.80
CA GLY A 177 -8.70 3.29 -20.47
C GLY A 177 -7.73 3.97 -21.44
N VAL A 178 -6.45 4.07 -21.08
CA VAL A 178 -5.41 4.68 -21.95
C VAL A 178 -5.08 3.79 -23.14
N LEU A 179 -4.97 2.47 -22.93
CA LEU A 179 -4.64 1.52 -24.00
C LEU A 179 -5.87 1.07 -24.82
N ASN A 180 -7.05 1.55 -24.46
CA ASN A 180 -8.33 1.11 -25.05
C ASN A 180 -8.45 -0.41 -25.10
N THR A 181 -8.14 -1.06 -23.97
CA THR A 181 -8.07 -2.51 -23.81
C THR A 181 -8.89 -2.93 -22.61
N ASP A 182 -9.36 -4.18 -22.60
CA ASP A 182 -10.09 -4.73 -21.47
C ASP A 182 -9.19 -4.87 -20.22
N PRO A 183 -9.62 -4.37 -19.03
CA PRO A 183 -8.86 -4.47 -17.78
C PRO A 183 -8.48 -5.90 -17.38
N VAL A 184 -9.33 -6.89 -17.70
CA VAL A 184 -9.05 -8.31 -17.39
C VAL A 184 -7.90 -8.84 -18.25
N SER A 185 -7.79 -8.38 -19.49
CA SER A 185 -6.69 -8.74 -20.38
C SER A 185 -5.35 -8.23 -19.87
N ILE A 186 -5.32 -6.99 -19.34
CA ILE A 186 -4.15 -6.42 -18.68
C ILE A 186 -3.80 -7.21 -17.42
N TRP A 187 -4.80 -7.49 -16.58
CA TRP A 187 -4.58 -8.25 -15.36
C TRP A 187 -4.00 -9.65 -15.63
N ARG A 188 -4.46 -10.36 -16.67
CA ARG A 188 -3.89 -11.66 -17.06
C ARG A 188 -2.38 -11.60 -17.30
N LEU A 189 -1.88 -10.52 -17.87
CA LEU A 189 -0.44 -10.30 -18.06
C LEU A 189 0.26 -10.01 -16.72
N CYS A 190 -0.44 -9.42 -15.76
CA CYS A 190 0.10 -9.09 -14.44
C CYS A 190 0.06 -10.25 -13.44
N ILE A 191 -0.72 -11.32 -13.69
CA ILE A 191 -0.87 -12.46 -12.75
C ILE A 191 0.49 -13.04 -12.31
N PRO A 192 1.45 -13.35 -13.20
CA PRO A 192 2.73 -13.90 -12.76
C PRO A 192 3.48 -12.95 -11.82
N SER A 193 3.47 -11.66 -12.13
CA SER A 193 4.07 -10.62 -11.29
C SER A 193 3.37 -10.48 -9.93
N GLN A 194 2.05 -10.59 -9.92
CA GLN A 194 1.25 -10.55 -8.69
C GLN A 194 1.53 -11.75 -7.78
N ILE A 195 1.60 -12.96 -8.34
CA ILE A 195 1.95 -14.17 -7.58
C ILE A 195 3.36 -14.03 -7.01
N PHE A 196 4.34 -13.64 -7.83
CA PHE A 196 5.70 -13.40 -7.38
C PHE A 196 5.76 -12.32 -6.28
N GLY A 197 5.02 -11.23 -6.44
CA GLY A 197 4.91 -10.16 -5.46
C GLY A 197 4.38 -10.66 -4.10
N ILE A 198 3.31 -11.44 -4.08
CA ILE A 198 2.76 -12.02 -2.84
C ILE A 198 3.78 -12.96 -2.18
N LEU A 199 4.46 -13.82 -2.96
CA LEU A 199 5.52 -14.69 -2.44
C LEU A 199 6.65 -13.88 -1.80
N MET A 200 7.09 -12.80 -2.45
CA MET A 200 8.11 -11.90 -1.89
C MET A 200 7.65 -11.22 -0.60
N VAL A 201 6.40 -10.78 -0.51
CA VAL A 201 5.86 -10.21 0.73
C VAL A 201 5.81 -11.27 1.84
N CYS A 202 5.47 -12.52 1.54
CA CYS A 202 5.54 -13.63 2.52
C CYS A 202 6.99 -13.88 3.00
N VAL A 203 7.97 -13.83 2.10
CA VAL A 203 9.39 -13.95 2.47
C VAL A 203 9.81 -12.78 3.37
N ILE A 204 9.44 -11.55 3.03
CA ILE A 204 9.70 -10.35 3.86
C ILE A 204 9.05 -10.51 5.24
N ALA A 205 7.81 -11.00 5.31
CA ALA A 205 7.13 -11.28 6.57
C ALA A 205 7.91 -12.28 7.45
N CYS A 206 8.45 -13.34 6.86
CA CYS A 206 9.29 -14.31 7.57
C CYS A 206 10.61 -13.69 8.06
N ILE A 207 11.28 -12.91 7.22
CA ILE A 207 12.53 -12.22 7.58
C ILE A 207 12.28 -11.23 8.71
N LEU A 208 11.25 -10.42 8.59
CA LEU A 208 10.87 -9.41 9.59
C LEU A 208 10.53 -10.05 10.94
N SER A 209 9.83 -11.20 10.92
CA SER A 209 9.54 -11.99 12.12
C SER A 209 10.81 -12.48 12.83
N ASN A 210 11.82 -12.94 12.06
CA ASN A 210 13.08 -13.39 12.63
C ASN A 210 13.91 -12.21 13.17
N TYR A 211 13.97 -11.11 12.45
CA TYR A 211 14.67 -9.90 12.88
C TYR A 211 14.13 -9.35 14.19
N GLN A 212 12.81 -9.30 14.33
CA GLN A 212 12.15 -8.84 15.55
C GLN A 212 12.42 -9.77 16.75
N LYS A 213 12.50 -11.08 16.51
CA LYS A 213 12.88 -12.04 17.54
C LYS A 213 14.31 -11.79 18.06
N LEU A 214 15.25 -11.46 17.19
CA LEU A 214 16.62 -11.12 17.55
C LEU A 214 16.69 -9.82 18.35
N SER A 215 16.00 -8.77 17.89
CA SER A 215 15.94 -7.47 18.59
C SER A 215 15.36 -7.58 20.00
N ASP A 216 14.37 -8.44 20.21
CA ASP A 216 13.81 -8.67 21.55
C ASP A 216 14.80 -9.41 22.46
N ILE A 217 15.58 -10.36 21.93
CA ILE A 217 16.62 -11.07 22.68
C ILE A 217 17.72 -10.08 23.11
N ASP A 218 18.15 -9.20 22.19
CA ASP A 218 19.17 -8.19 22.47
C ASP A 218 18.70 -7.20 23.53
N SER A 219 17.45 -6.74 23.46
CA SER A 219 16.87 -5.83 24.45
C SER A 219 16.71 -6.48 25.83
N LEU A 220 16.37 -7.76 25.89
CA LEU A 220 16.32 -8.52 27.14
C LEU A 220 17.72 -8.73 27.73
N SER A 221 18.73 -9.00 26.90
CA SER A 221 20.11 -9.14 27.29
C SER A 221 20.67 -7.82 27.86
N GLU A 222 20.40 -6.70 27.21
CA GLU A 222 20.80 -5.38 27.67
C GLU A 222 20.15 -4.98 29.00
N ASN A 223 18.84 -5.25 29.16
CA ASN A 223 18.11 -4.98 30.39
C ASN A 223 18.62 -5.87 31.56
N ASN A 224 18.89 -7.15 31.31
CA ASN A 224 19.48 -8.05 32.27
C ASN A 224 20.89 -7.59 32.67
N CYS A 225 21.71 -7.15 31.71
CA CYS A 225 23.02 -6.60 31.98
C CYS A 225 22.95 -5.31 32.83
N LYS A 226 22.04 -4.39 32.51
CA LYS A 226 21.80 -3.17 33.31
C LYS A 226 21.32 -3.50 34.73
N GLN A 227 20.46 -4.49 34.90
CA GLN A 227 20.01 -4.96 36.22
C GLN A 227 21.15 -5.62 37.00
N CYS A 228 21.99 -6.44 36.36
CA CYS A 228 23.18 -7.02 37.02
C CYS A 228 24.16 -5.95 37.46
N ILE A 229 24.42 -4.93 36.64
CA ILE A 229 25.26 -3.80 36.98
C ILE A 229 24.69 -2.96 38.11
N ALA A 230 23.35 -2.73 38.10
CA ALA A 230 22.65 -2.01 39.17
C ALA A 230 22.65 -2.79 40.48
N ARG A 231 22.52 -4.11 40.42
CA ARG A 231 22.56 -5.01 41.60
C ARG A 231 24.01 -5.19 42.16
N ASN A 232 25.02 -5.17 41.27
CA ASN A 232 26.43 -5.25 41.61
C ASN A 232 27.09 -3.89 41.81
N LYS A 233 26.33 -2.80 41.87
CA LYS A 233 26.87 -1.54 42.41
C LYS A 233 26.91 -1.67 43.91
N PRO A 234 27.97 -2.26 44.50
CA PRO A 234 28.09 -2.33 45.92
C PRO A 234 28.37 -0.93 46.42
N THR A 235 27.49 -0.41 47.25
CA THR A 235 27.89 0.06 48.58
C THR A 235 29.25 0.85 48.65
N LEU A 236 29.67 1.51 47.62
CA LEU A 236 30.73 2.55 47.74
C LEU A 236 30.24 3.64 48.71
N ILE A 237 28.96 3.88 48.80
CA ILE A 237 28.34 4.80 49.78
C ILE A 237 28.38 4.18 51.19
N GLN A 238 28.22 2.88 51.38
CA GLN A 238 28.34 2.23 52.68
C GLN A 238 29.79 2.07 53.14
N GLN A 239 30.75 1.84 52.25
CA GLN A 239 32.17 1.85 52.61
C GLN A 239 32.68 3.23 52.99
N SER A 240 32.22 4.29 52.34
CA SER A 240 32.51 5.67 52.72
C SER A 240 31.92 6.08 54.06
N ARG A 241 30.74 5.59 54.42
CA ARG A 241 30.16 5.77 55.76
C ARG A 241 30.92 5.01 56.84
N LYS A 242 31.36 3.77 56.55
CA LYS A 242 32.11 2.95 57.56
C LYS A 242 33.51 3.52 57.85
N LYS A 243 34.14 4.18 56.89
CA LYS A 243 35.43 4.87 57.11
C LYS A 243 35.26 6.20 57.90
N ARG A 244 34.09 6.82 57.88
CA ARG A 244 33.81 8.07 58.61
C ARG A 244 33.39 7.83 60.08
N CYS A 245 33.06 6.61 60.46
CA CYS A 245 32.73 6.26 61.85
C CYS A 245 33.93 5.63 62.63
N LEU A 246 35.09 5.50 61.97
CA LEU A 246 36.31 4.94 62.57
C LEU A 246 37.47 5.98 62.66
N SER A 247 37.21 7.24 62.37
CA SER A 247 38.02 8.40 62.66
C SER A 247 37.29 9.33 63.63
#